data_0eb35efdfa6a57ada9721cff9961152c
#
_entry.id   0eb35efdfa6a57ada9721cff9961152c
#
_cell.length_a   1.000
_cell.length_b   1.000
_cell.length_c   1.000
_cell.angle_alpha   90.00
_cell.angle_beta   90.00
_cell.angle_gamma   90.00
#
_symmetry.space_group_name_H-M   'P 1'
#
loop_
_entity.id
_entity.type
_entity.pdbx_description
1 polymer ?
#
loop_
_entity_poly.entity_id
_entity_poly.type
_entity_poly.pdbx_seq_one_letter_code
_entity_poly.pdbx_strand_id
1 'polypeptide(L)'
;MSTERGKTTIADTVVAKIAGLATREVAGVHALGGSATRAVGALRDRIPGASVNHAQGVSVEVGEKQAAVDVDIVAEYGVSINDLAGGIRRNVIAALERMTGLEVVEVNITVHDVYLADDDSDDGRTSDDLRVV
;
A
#
# COMPACT_ATOMS: atom_id res chain seq x y z
N MET A 1 -7.15 19.82 8.67
CA MET A 1 -6.19 20.75 9.23
C MET A 1 -6.67 22.15 9.13
N SER A 2 -6.40 22.90 10.12
CA SER A 2 -6.86 24.29 10.20
C SER A 2 -5.73 25.25 10.23
N THR A 3 -5.92 26.40 9.64
CA THR A 3 -4.98 27.49 9.76
C THR A 3 -5.75 28.68 10.25
N GLU A 4 -5.06 29.79 10.50
CA GLU A 4 -5.71 30.99 10.91
C GLU A 4 -6.68 31.50 9.92
N ARG A 5 -6.48 31.27 8.67
CA ARG A 5 -7.31 31.86 7.65
C ARG A 5 -8.11 30.87 6.86
N GLY A 6 -8.15 29.65 7.28
CA GLY A 6 -8.92 28.67 6.53
C GLY A 6 -8.67 27.27 7.04
N LYS A 7 -9.18 26.31 6.30
CA LYS A 7 -9.11 24.92 6.67
C LYS A 7 -8.71 24.09 5.47
N THR A 8 -7.84 23.15 5.67
CA THR A 8 -7.44 22.20 4.63
C THR A 8 -7.97 20.83 5.01
N THR A 9 -8.70 20.21 4.10
CA THR A 9 -9.23 18.88 4.33
C THR A 9 -8.60 17.94 3.32
N ILE A 10 -8.08 16.82 3.80
CA ILE A 10 -7.42 15.84 2.94
C ILE A 10 -8.31 14.61 2.92
N ALA A 11 -8.80 14.25 1.75
CA ALA A 11 -9.68 13.10 1.62
C ALA A 11 -8.92 11.81 1.87
N ASP A 12 -9.61 10.79 2.37
CA ASP A 12 -8.98 9.50 2.62
C ASP A 12 -8.38 8.91 1.36
N THR A 13 -8.99 9.17 0.22
CA THR A 13 -8.47 8.67 -1.05
C THR A 13 -7.10 9.25 -1.37
N VAL A 14 -6.83 10.47 -0.92
CA VAL A 14 -5.52 11.08 -1.12
C VAL A 14 -4.48 10.34 -0.28
N VAL A 15 -4.83 10.04 0.96
CA VAL A 15 -3.92 9.29 1.84
C VAL A 15 -3.64 7.91 1.25
N ALA A 16 -4.67 7.23 0.77
CA ALA A 16 -4.50 5.91 0.18
C ALA A 16 -3.63 5.98 -1.08
N LYS A 17 -3.81 7.00 -1.89
CA LYS A 17 -3.05 7.13 -3.11
C LYS A 17 -1.58 7.42 -2.84
N ILE A 18 -1.30 8.29 -1.89
CA ILE A 18 0.08 8.57 -1.50
C ILE A 18 0.74 7.30 -0.98
N ALA A 19 0.05 6.55 -0.13
CA ALA A 19 0.60 5.32 0.41
C ALA A 19 0.88 4.31 -0.68
N GLY A 20 -0.02 4.19 -1.65
CA GLY A 20 0.15 3.26 -2.76
C GLY A 20 1.33 3.65 -3.65
N LEU A 21 1.44 4.93 -3.97
CA LEU A 21 2.55 5.38 -4.80
C LEU A 21 3.87 5.23 -4.08
N ALA A 22 3.92 5.54 -2.79
CA ALA A 22 5.14 5.39 -2.01
C ALA A 22 5.56 3.92 -1.93
N THR A 23 4.58 3.02 -1.87
CA THR A 23 4.88 1.59 -1.86
C THR A 23 5.48 1.16 -3.19
N ARG A 24 4.91 1.63 -4.27
CA ARG A 24 5.41 1.23 -5.59
C ARG A 24 6.80 1.75 -5.89
N GLU A 25 7.22 2.81 -5.26
CA GLU A 25 8.55 3.34 -5.47
C GLU A 25 9.64 2.45 -4.94
N VAL A 26 9.32 1.51 -4.07
CA VAL A 26 10.33 0.69 -3.43
C VAL A 26 10.70 -0.46 -4.36
N ALA A 27 12.00 -0.60 -4.65
CA ALA A 27 12.45 -1.69 -5.51
C ALA A 27 12.13 -3.02 -4.85
N GLY A 28 11.62 -3.95 -5.62
CA GLY A 28 11.21 -5.26 -5.11
C GLY A 28 9.72 -5.43 -5.00
N VAL A 29 8.96 -4.35 -5.12
CA VAL A 29 7.50 -4.44 -5.17
C VAL A 29 7.10 -4.64 -6.62
N HIS A 30 6.49 -5.77 -6.91
CA HIS A 30 6.04 -6.03 -8.27
C HIS A 30 4.71 -5.35 -8.54
N ALA A 31 3.79 -5.44 -7.59
CA ALA A 31 2.46 -4.88 -7.76
C ALA A 31 1.80 -4.70 -6.40
N LEU A 32 0.80 -3.87 -6.37
CA LEU A 32 -0.08 -3.76 -5.22
C LEU A 32 -1.24 -4.73 -5.41
N GLY A 33 -1.80 -5.17 -4.31
CA GLY A 33 -2.95 -6.04 -4.36
C GLY A 33 -2.57 -7.46 -4.07
N GLY A 34 -3.34 -8.34 -4.61
CA GLY A 34 -3.18 -9.72 -4.30
C GLY A 34 -4.55 -10.26 -4.08
N SER A 35 -4.77 -10.93 -3.03
CA SER A 35 -6.07 -11.37 -2.80
C SER A 35 -6.77 -10.31 -2.14
N ALA A 36 -7.45 -9.63 -2.69
CA ALA A 36 -8.08 -8.58 -2.21
C ALA A 36 -8.93 -8.64 -1.14
N THR A 37 -9.29 -7.93 -0.55
CA THR A 37 -10.35 -7.75 0.28
C THR A 37 -10.25 -8.12 1.64
N ARG A 38 -9.28 -8.61 2.11
CA ARG A 38 -9.33 -8.97 3.34
C ARG A 38 -9.02 -8.11 4.33
N ALA A 39 -8.42 -7.34 4.55
CA ALA A 39 -7.99 -6.58 5.66
C ALA A 39 -8.97 -5.59 6.22
N VAL A 40 -10.14 -5.57 5.69
CA VAL A 40 -11.10 -4.59 6.09
C VAL A 40 -11.33 -4.51 7.58
N GLY A 41 -11.51 -5.61 8.20
CA GLY A 41 -11.82 -5.59 9.61
C GLY A 41 -10.69 -5.21 10.49
N ALA A 42 -9.48 -5.36 10.01
CA ALA A 42 -8.34 -5.15 10.86
C ALA A 42 -8.06 -3.70 11.15
N LEU A 43 -8.52 -2.79 10.32
CA LEU A 43 -8.24 -1.40 10.56
C LEU A 43 -9.19 -0.75 11.51
N ARG A 44 -10.37 -1.32 11.63
CA ARG A 44 -11.43 -0.58 12.18
C ARG A 44 -11.30 0.01 13.51
N ASP A 45 -10.59 -0.46 14.37
CA ASP A 45 -10.55 0.03 15.72
C ASP A 45 -9.27 0.69 16.14
N ARG A 46 -8.34 0.93 15.21
CA ARG A 46 -7.06 1.47 15.62
C ARG A 46 -7.13 2.94 15.96
N ILE A 47 -7.96 3.68 15.28
CA ILE A 47 -8.06 5.12 15.48
C ILE A 47 -9.53 5.44 15.69
N PRO A 48 -9.92 5.78 16.91
CA PRO A 48 -11.32 6.05 17.18
C PRO A 48 -11.82 7.20 16.33
N GLY A 49 -12.97 7.04 15.77
CA GLY A 49 -13.59 8.09 14.97
C GLY A 49 -12.98 8.27 13.60
N ALA A 50 -12.09 7.40 13.19
CA ALA A 50 -11.45 7.53 11.89
C ALA A 50 -12.35 7.00 10.80
N SER A 51 -12.11 7.49 9.60
CA SER A 51 -12.74 6.92 8.42
C SER A 51 -11.80 5.91 7.80
N VAL A 52 -12.36 5.00 7.01
CA VAL A 52 -11.62 3.89 6.41
C VAL A 52 -11.82 3.91 4.91
N ASN A 53 -10.75 3.71 4.17
CA ASN A 53 -10.80 3.66 2.72
C ASN A 53 -9.99 2.47 2.23
N HIS A 54 -10.56 1.72 1.29
CA HIS A 54 -9.88 0.57 0.70
C HIS A 54 -9.82 0.77 -0.80
N ALA A 55 -8.65 0.68 -1.37
CA ALA A 55 -8.52 0.82 -2.81
C ALA A 55 -7.26 0.12 -3.30
N GLN A 56 -7.43 -0.81 -4.20
CA GLN A 56 -6.30 -1.34 -4.96
C GLN A 56 -5.12 -1.81 -4.13
N GLY A 57 -5.38 -2.58 -3.12
CA GLY A 57 -4.31 -3.14 -2.31
C GLY A 57 -3.84 -2.25 -1.19
N VAL A 58 -4.47 -1.11 -0.99
CA VAL A 58 -4.13 -0.22 0.10
C VAL A 58 -5.38 0.07 0.90
N SER A 59 -5.28 -0.07 2.20
CA SER A 59 -6.38 0.30 3.10
C SER A 59 -5.84 1.31 4.10
N VAL A 60 -6.55 2.36 4.31
CA VAL A 60 -6.12 3.40 5.25
C VAL A 60 -7.22 3.70 6.24
N GLU A 61 -6.80 4.06 7.43
CA GLU A 61 -7.68 4.52 8.47
C GLU A 61 -7.17 5.92 8.83
N VAL A 62 -7.99 6.93 8.65
CA VAL A 62 -7.53 8.31 8.77
C VAL A 62 -8.34 9.03 9.81
N GLY A 63 -7.67 9.48 10.84
CA GLY A 63 -8.26 10.33 11.87
C GLY A 63 -7.88 11.76 11.64
N GLU A 64 -8.15 12.60 12.62
CA GLU A 64 -7.87 14.00 12.47
C GLU A 64 -6.40 14.31 12.44
N LYS A 65 -5.60 13.58 13.17
CA LYS A 65 -4.18 13.83 13.26
C LYS A 65 -3.33 12.62 12.98
N GLN A 66 -3.92 11.47 12.78
CA GLN A 66 -3.19 10.21 12.65
C GLN A 66 -3.72 9.39 11.51
N ALA A 67 -2.87 8.52 11.00
CA ALA A 67 -3.27 7.57 9.98
C ALA A 67 -2.64 6.22 10.26
N ALA A 68 -3.32 5.16 9.85
CA ALA A 68 -2.79 3.81 9.85
C ALA A 68 -2.99 3.24 8.46
N VAL A 69 -2.05 2.44 8.01
CA VAL A 69 -2.03 1.96 6.63
C VAL A 69 -1.80 0.46 6.60
N ASP A 70 -2.55 -0.24 5.77
CA ASP A 70 -2.29 -1.63 5.45
C ASP A 70 -2.07 -1.72 3.95
N VAL A 71 -1.00 -2.38 3.56
CA VAL A 71 -0.65 -2.52 2.15
C VAL A 71 -0.55 -4.00 1.81
N ASP A 72 -1.17 -4.38 0.71
CA ASP A 72 -1.06 -5.73 0.19
C ASP A 72 -0.20 -5.67 -1.07
N ILE A 73 0.81 -6.50 -1.15
CA ILE A 73 1.73 -6.45 -2.29
C ILE A 73 2.03 -7.83 -2.83
N VAL A 74 2.56 -7.83 -4.03
CA VAL A 74 3.22 -8.97 -4.63
C VAL A 74 4.69 -8.57 -4.73
N ALA A 75 5.57 -9.37 -4.18
CA ALA A 75 7.00 -9.09 -4.16
C ALA A 75 7.68 -9.76 -5.33
N GLU A 76 8.83 -9.25 -5.73
CA GLU A 76 9.61 -9.91 -6.76
C GLU A 76 10.37 -11.07 -6.15
N TYR A 77 10.47 -12.17 -6.88
CA TYR A 77 11.21 -13.32 -6.40
C TYR A 77 12.67 -12.93 -6.19
N GLY A 78 13.23 -13.38 -5.11
CA GLY A 78 14.65 -13.16 -4.84
C GLY A 78 14.95 -12.01 -3.90
N VAL A 79 13.96 -11.17 -3.61
CA VAL A 79 14.21 -10.07 -2.68
C VAL A 79 14.10 -10.56 -1.24
N SER A 80 14.76 -9.86 -0.34
CA SER A 80 14.56 -10.10 1.08
C SER A 80 13.25 -9.44 1.48
N ILE A 81 12.26 -10.24 1.80
CA ILE A 81 10.93 -9.72 2.13
C ILE A 81 10.99 -8.86 3.39
N ASN A 82 11.80 -9.24 4.34
CA ASN A 82 11.93 -8.46 5.56
C ASN A 82 12.50 -7.07 5.29
N ASP A 83 13.52 -6.99 4.43
CA ASP A 83 14.09 -5.70 4.06
C ASP A 83 13.13 -4.89 3.23
N LEU A 84 12.41 -5.55 2.34
CA LEU A 84 11.42 -4.90 1.50
C LEU A 84 10.35 -4.26 2.36
N ALA A 85 9.83 -5.01 3.32
CA ALA A 85 8.81 -4.48 4.21
C ALA A 85 9.30 -3.27 4.98
N GLY A 86 10.55 -3.33 5.46
CA GLY A 86 11.12 -2.19 6.15
C GLY A 86 11.24 -0.96 5.26
N GLY A 87 11.63 -1.17 4.01
CA GLY A 87 11.74 -0.08 3.05
C GLY A 87 10.39 0.54 2.73
N ILE A 88 9.37 -0.30 2.55
CA ILE A 88 8.03 0.19 2.30
C ILE A 88 7.55 1.02 3.49
N ARG A 89 7.75 0.50 4.68
CA ARG A 89 7.28 1.20 5.87
C ARG A 89 7.93 2.56 5.99
N ARG A 90 9.23 2.64 5.80
CA ARG A 90 9.92 3.92 5.88
C ARG A 90 9.43 4.89 4.81
N ASN A 91 9.25 4.39 3.59
CA ASN A 91 8.88 5.26 2.49
C ASN A 91 7.45 5.78 2.64
N VAL A 92 6.56 4.92 3.07
CA VAL A 92 5.15 5.30 3.27
C VAL A 92 5.04 6.33 4.40
N ILE A 93 5.72 6.07 5.50
CA ILE A 93 5.68 7.00 6.63
C ILE A 93 6.22 8.36 6.21
N ALA A 94 7.38 8.37 5.56
CA ALA A 94 7.99 9.63 5.16
C ALA A 94 7.11 10.41 4.20
N ALA A 95 6.55 9.73 3.21
CA ALA A 95 5.73 10.41 2.21
C ALA A 95 4.45 10.97 2.82
N LEU A 96 3.78 10.16 3.63
CA LEU A 96 2.53 10.60 4.23
C LEU A 96 2.75 11.74 5.21
N GLU A 97 3.76 11.62 6.05
CA GLU A 97 3.98 12.68 7.05
C GLU A 97 4.41 13.97 6.39
N ARG A 98 5.22 13.87 5.33
CA ARG A 98 5.65 15.08 4.64
C ARG A 98 4.50 15.74 3.89
N MET A 99 3.68 14.97 3.22
CA MET A 99 2.66 15.53 2.36
C MET A 99 1.37 15.90 3.08
N THR A 100 1.05 15.21 4.16
CA THR A 100 -0.23 15.43 4.82
C THR A 100 -0.10 16.01 6.22
N GLY A 101 1.04 15.85 6.84
CA GLY A 101 1.21 16.26 8.22
C GLY A 101 0.59 15.32 9.24
N LEU A 102 -0.03 14.24 8.79
CA LEU A 102 -0.59 13.26 9.71
C LEU A 102 0.52 12.43 10.31
N GLU A 103 0.35 12.02 11.55
CA GLU A 103 1.27 11.08 12.17
C GLU A 103 0.86 9.68 11.74
N VAL A 104 1.77 8.92 11.14
CA VAL A 104 1.47 7.56 10.72
C VAL A 104 1.83 6.64 11.87
N VAL A 105 0.82 6.06 12.49
CA VAL A 105 1.03 5.26 13.69
C VAL A 105 1.35 3.82 13.40
N GLU A 106 1.03 3.36 12.20
CA GLU A 106 1.22 1.94 11.90
C GLU A 106 1.18 1.73 10.40
N VAL A 107 2.11 0.93 9.88
CA VAL A 107 2.08 0.50 8.48
C VAL A 107 2.29 -1.00 8.50
N ASN A 108 1.30 -1.74 8.04
CA ASN A 108 1.36 -3.19 7.96
C ASN A 108 1.44 -3.62 6.52
N ILE A 109 2.32 -4.55 6.22
CA ILE A 109 2.52 -5.03 4.87
C ILE A 109 2.22 -6.52 4.83
N THR A 110 1.37 -6.94 3.91
CA THR A 110 1.11 -8.34 3.67
C THR A 110 1.59 -8.69 2.27
N VAL A 111 2.44 -9.69 2.19
CA VAL A 111 2.95 -10.15 0.91
C VAL A 111 2.12 -11.34 0.51
N HIS A 112 1.32 -11.18 -0.53
CA HIS A 112 0.37 -12.21 -0.94
C HIS A 112 0.95 -13.18 -1.94
N ASP A 113 1.97 -12.79 -2.65
CA ASP A 113 2.51 -13.64 -3.70
C ASP A 113 3.91 -13.17 -4.04
N VAL A 114 4.61 -13.99 -4.78
CA VAL A 114 5.93 -13.68 -5.27
C VAL A 114 5.88 -13.83 -6.78
N TYR A 115 6.28 -12.78 -7.47
CA TYR A 115 6.27 -12.77 -8.92
C TYR A 115 7.58 -13.34 -9.45
N LEU A 116 7.44 -14.29 -10.35
CA LEU A 116 8.59 -14.88 -11.02
C LEU A 116 8.40 -14.65 -12.50
N ALA A 117 9.35 -13.99 -13.11
CA ALA A 117 9.21 -13.59 -14.51
C ALA A 117 8.89 -14.75 -15.44
N ASP A 118 9.44 -15.93 -15.17
CA ASP A 118 9.17 -17.08 -16.01
C ASP A 118 7.72 -17.51 -15.94
N ASP A 119 7.12 -17.45 -14.77
CA ASP A 119 5.72 -17.79 -14.61
C ASP A 119 4.85 -16.84 -15.41
N ASP A 120 5.18 -15.57 -15.38
CA ASP A 120 4.42 -14.58 -16.11
C ASP A 120 4.58 -14.81 -17.62
N SER A 121 5.76 -15.13 -18.06
CA SER A 121 5.98 -15.41 -19.46
C SER A 121 5.17 -16.58 -19.93
N ASP A 122 5.08 -17.61 -19.13
CA ASP A 122 4.31 -18.78 -19.50
C ASP A 122 2.85 -18.46 -19.63
N ASP A 123 2.37 -17.60 -18.77
CA ASP A 123 0.99 -17.27 -18.85
C ASP A 123 0.71 -16.40 -20.01
N GLY A 124 1.56 -15.59 -20.24
CA GLY A 124 1.33 -14.61 -21.19
C GLY A 124 1.28 -15.07 -22.53
N ARG A 125 1.58 -15.53 -23.04
CA ARG A 125 1.60 -15.73 -24.21
C ARG A 125 1.29 -16.54 -24.70
N THR A 126 1.19 -16.38 -24.44
CA THR A 126 1.14 -16.97 -24.68
C THR A 126 0.92 -17.68 -24.75
N SER A 127 0.74 -17.60 -24.50
CA SER A 127 0.70 -18.34 -24.40
C SER A 127 0.61 -18.99 -25.20
N ASP A 128 0.46 -18.70 -25.83
CA ASP A 128 0.49 -19.29 -26.58
C ASP A 128 1.32 -19.46 -27.21
N ASP A 129 1.69 -18.95 -27.35
CA ASP A 129 2.53 -19.17 -27.90
C ASP A 129 3.45 -19.72 -27.69
N LEU A 130 3.53 -19.47 -27.15
CA LEU A 130 4.39 -19.97 -26.86
C LEU A 130 4.37 -21.12 -26.85
N ARG A 131 3.81 -21.29 -26.80
CA ARG A 131 3.79 -22.35 -26.66
C ARG A 131 3.51 -22.95 -27.40
N VAL A 132 3.40 -22.64 -27.95
CA VAL A 132 3.27 -23.20 -28.68
C VAL A 132 3.86 -23.81 -28.96
N VAL A 133 4.12 -23.71 -28.78
CA VAL A 133 4.69 -24.24 -29.05
C VAL A 133 4.79 -24.92 -29.11
#